data_2665d93e63d2f80402ecf60cb7666e64
#
_entry.id   2665d93e63d2f80402ecf60cb7666e64
#
_cell.length_a   1.000
_cell.length_b   1.000
_cell.length_c   1.000
_cell.angle_alpha   90.00
_cell.angle_beta   90.00
_cell.angle_gamma   90.00
#
_symmetry.space_group_name_H-M   'P 1'
#
loop_
_entity.id
_entity.type
_entity.pdbx_description
1 polymer ?
#
loop_
_entity_poly.entity_id
_entity_poly.type
_entity_poly.pdbx_seq_one_letter_code
_entity_poly.pdbx_strand_id
1 'polypeptide(L)'
;MIGITRNGWRGTRFACYGAMVALCLLAGSNARAEDNNGGPVWSRGLHFQTQGQVVPLAEDGIHDPNDNAIKVLADPAEAMKDFPRDNAGIINWVKVLNQDLIEPRQSLNGDQVMFPVDFDIIFKNTGSMPNVRFPHKPHTQWLTCANCHPAIFLPQKGGNPITMSAIIQGKYCGVCHGKVAFPPTMNCGRCHSVPRESPGLR
;
A
#
# COMPACT_ATOMS: atom_id res chain seq x y z
N MET A 1 15.03 68.43 -17.10
CA MET A 1 15.40 69.66 -16.31
C MET A 1 15.12 69.35 -14.87
N ILE A 2 16.15 69.51 -14.01
CA ILE A 2 16.10 69.80 -12.56
C ILE A 2 15.73 68.57 -11.72
N GLY A 3 16.48 68.14 -10.76
CA GLY A 3 17.75 68.62 -10.17
C GLY A 3 18.05 67.66 -8.97
N ILE A 4 19.31 67.41 -8.79
CA ILE A 4 19.93 66.63 -7.76
C ILE A 4 19.89 67.38 -6.43
N THR A 5 19.60 66.75 -5.30
CA THR A 5 20.22 67.14 -4.03
C THR A 5 20.57 65.92 -3.17
N ARG A 6 21.84 65.77 -2.92
CA ARG A 6 22.49 64.96 -1.91
C ARG A 6 22.33 65.64 -0.54
N ASN A 7 22.08 64.91 0.50
CA ASN A 7 22.51 65.11 1.89
C ASN A 7 22.41 63.76 2.57
N GLY A 8 23.36 63.09 2.99
CA GLY A 8 24.47 63.33 3.86
C GLY A 8 24.05 63.29 5.33
N TRP A 9 24.00 62.04 5.92
CA TRP A 9 24.03 61.93 7.35
C TRP A 9 25.04 60.82 7.76
N ARG A 10 26.03 61.35 8.49
CA ARG A 10 27.11 60.55 9.14
C ARG A 10 26.59 59.93 10.43
N GLY A 11 26.92 58.72 10.64
CA GLY A 11 27.40 58.00 11.82
C GLY A 11 26.74 58.26 13.17
N THR A 12 26.25 57.15 13.72
CA THR A 12 26.53 56.87 15.16
C THR A 12 26.37 55.36 15.44
N ARG A 13 27.48 54.76 15.71
CA ARG A 13 27.80 53.77 16.74
C ARG A 13 26.93 52.53 16.88
N PHE A 14 27.46 51.50 16.33
CA PHE A 14 27.32 50.10 16.74
C PHE A 14 27.69 49.92 18.20
N ALA A 15 26.76 49.58 19.04
CA ALA A 15 26.97 48.94 20.31
C ALA A 15 25.64 48.48 20.90
N CYS A 16 25.08 47.35 20.46
CA CYS A 16 24.05 46.58 21.14
C CYS A 16 23.58 45.38 20.34
N TYR A 17 24.47 44.69 19.60
CA TYR A 17 24.11 43.44 18.90
C TYR A 17 24.84 42.19 19.44
N GLY A 18 25.48 42.31 20.60
CA GLY A 18 26.24 41.19 21.18
C GLY A 18 25.49 40.31 22.18
N ALA A 19 24.33 40.74 22.66
CA ALA A 19 23.65 40.04 23.75
C ALA A 19 22.39 39.26 23.39
N MET A 20 21.89 39.37 22.14
CA MET A 20 20.63 38.72 21.75
C MET A 20 20.79 37.48 20.88
N VAL A 21 22.02 37.16 20.46
CA VAL A 21 22.29 35.95 19.65
C VAL A 21 22.60 34.73 20.54
N ALA A 22 22.94 34.94 21.81
CA ALA A 22 23.25 33.81 22.72
C ALA A 22 22.02 33.18 23.39
N LEU A 23 20.82 33.81 23.29
CA LEU A 23 19.62 33.27 23.95
C LEU A 23 18.71 32.47 23.01
N CYS A 24 18.96 32.47 21.69
CA CYS A 24 18.18 31.68 20.72
C CYS A 24 18.76 30.28 20.44
N LEU A 25 19.91 29.94 21.01
CA LEU A 25 20.57 28.63 20.81
C LEU A 25 20.24 27.57 21.87
N LEU A 26 19.44 27.92 22.88
CA LEU A 26 19.09 26.97 23.96
C LEU A 26 17.61 26.55 23.96
N ALA A 27 16.80 26.96 22.96
CA ALA A 27 15.40 26.55 22.86
C ALA A 27 15.16 25.61 21.67
N GLY A 28 16.20 24.99 21.14
CA GLY A 28 16.11 23.89 20.19
C GLY A 28 16.06 22.54 20.89
N SER A 29 15.23 22.40 21.94
CA SER A 29 14.82 21.06 22.36
C SER A 29 13.97 20.50 21.22
N ASN A 30 14.59 19.73 20.33
CA ASN A 30 13.90 18.76 19.52
C ASN A 30 13.11 17.86 20.48
N ALA A 31 11.88 18.22 20.74
CA ALA A 31 10.91 17.30 21.28
C ALA A 31 10.70 16.24 20.18
N ARG A 32 11.61 15.27 20.09
CA ARG A 32 11.28 13.98 19.52
C ARG A 32 10.19 13.45 20.42
N ALA A 33 9.00 13.36 19.88
CA ALA A 33 7.97 12.52 20.46
C ALA A 33 8.52 11.09 20.38
N GLU A 34 9.24 10.66 21.40
CA GLU A 34 9.53 9.25 21.63
C GLU A 34 8.21 8.63 22.04
N ASP A 35 7.72 7.72 21.21
CA ASP A 35 6.65 6.85 21.69
C ASP A 35 7.26 5.88 22.71
N ASN A 36 6.46 5.51 23.69
CA ASN A 36 6.87 4.58 24.75
C ASN A 36 7.21 3.17 24.22
N ASN A 37 7.13 2.94 22.90
CA ASN A 37 7.45 1.69 22.20
C ASN A 37 8.72 1.79 21.33
N GLY A 38 9.47 2.90 21.36
CA GLY A 38 10.82 3.00 20.76
C GLY A 38 10.90 3.04 19.24
N GLY A 39 9.78 3.19 18.51
CA GLY A 39 9.75 3.24 17.05
C GLY A 39 9.36 4.61 16.50
N PRO A 40 9.79 4.96 15.28
CA PRO A 40 9.42 6.22 14.63
C PRO A 40 7.90 6.28 14.35
N VAL A 41 7.30 7.47 14.46
CA VAL A 41 5.84 7.72 14.38
C VAL A 41 5.18 7.18 13.09
N TRP A 42 5.93 7.11 11.98
CA TRP A 42 5.44 6.56 10.70
C TRP A 42 5.29 5.03 10.70
N SER A 43 5.86 4.31 11.68
CA SER A 43 5.70 2.86 11.80
C SER A 43 4.40 2.44 12.48
N ARG A 44 3.64 3.38 13.06
CA ARG A 44 2.40 3.09 13.81
C ARG A 44 1.22 2.67 12.93
N GLY A 45 1.26 2.95 11.64
CA GLY A 45 0.18 2.57 10.71
C GLY A 45 0.34 1.20 10.05
N LEU A 46 1.45 0.51 10.30
CA LEU A 46 1.73 -0.83 9.79
C LEU A 46 2.06 -1.73 10.98
N HIS A 47 1.08 -1.98 11.85
CA HIS A 47 1.16 -3.11 12.74
C HIS A 47 1.11 -4.39 11.89
N PHE A 48 2.25 -4.77 11.31
CA PHE A 48 2.51 -6.18 11.13
C PHE A 48 2.61 -6.73 12.55
N GLN A 49 1.53 -7.31 13.03
CA GLN A 49 1.56 -8.03 14.29
C GLN A 49 2.67 -9.06 14.18
N THR A 50 3.78 -8.78 14.83
CA THR A 50 4.75 -9.81 15.19
C THR A 50 3.96 -10.84 15.99
N GLN A 51 3.95 -12.07 15.50
CA GLN A 51 3.24 -13.20 16.07
C GLN A 51 3.25 -13.15 17.60
N GLY A 52 2.08 -13.03 18.23
CA GLY A 52 1.98 -13.37 19.62
C GLY A 52 1.02 -12.64 20.53
N GLN A 53 0.57 -11.44 20.26
CA GLN A 53 -0.42 -10.80 21.12
C GLN A 53 -1.55 -10.18 20.30
N VAL A 54 -2.69 -10.82 20.35
CA VAL A 54 -3.96 -10.20 19.92
C VAL A 54 -4.28 -9.12 20.96
N VAL A 55 -4.15 -7.85 20.54
CA VAL A 55 -4.59 -6.71 21.36
C VAL A 55 -6.12 -6.65 21.25
N PRO A 56 -6.84 -6.62 22.39
CA PRO A 56 -8.29 -6.45 22.35
C PRO A 56 -8.71 -5.23 21.55
N LEU A 57 -9.82 -5.31 20.82
CA LEU A 57 -10.32 -4.19 19.99
C LEU A 57 -10.54 -2.91 20.81
N ALA A 58 -10.84 -3.03 22.10
CA ALA A 58 -10.95 -1.88 23.00
C ALA A 58 -9.63 -1.20 23.36
N GLU A 59 -8.49 -1.84 23.06
CA GLU A 59 -7.14 -1.39 23.45
C GLU A 59 -6.22 -1.17 22.24
N ASP A 60 -6.71 -1.42 21.03
CA ASP A 60 -5.90 -1.37 19.81
C ASP A 60 -5.58 0.06 19.32
N GLY A 61 -6.19 1.07 19.92
CA GLY A 61 -6.00 2.48 19.55
C GLY A 61 -6.66 2.88 18.21
N ILE A 62 -7.44 1.99 17.60
CA ILE A 62 -8.15 2.18 16.33
C ILE A 62 -9.66 2.30 16.59
N HIS A 63 -10.21 1.40 17.39
CA HIS A 63 -11.64 1.36 17.71
C HIS A 63 -11.99 2.25 18.91
N ASP A 64 -13.20 2.80 18.93
CA ASP A 64 -13.71 3.50 20.11
C ASP A 64 -14.08 2.46 21.20
N PRO A 65 -13.38 2.44 22.35
CA PRO A 65 -13.64 1.46 23.40
C PRO A 65 -15.02 1.59 24.03
N ASN A 66 -15.70 2.73 23.86
CA ASN A 66 -17.04 2.99 24.39
C ASN A 66 -18.16 2.63 23.41
N ASP A 67 -17.85 2.31 22.16
CA ASP A 67 -18.87 1.90 21.19
C ASP A 67 -19.34 0.48 21.48
N ASN A 68 -20.65 0.32 21.65
CA ASN A 68 -21.23 -1.01 21.88
C ASN A 68 -21.06 -1.96 20.69
N ALA A 69 -20.85 -1.46 19.47
CA ALA A 69 -20.57 -2.27 18.29
C ALA A 69 -19.31 -3.11 18.46
N ILE A 70 -18.32 -2.64 19.24
CA ILE A 70 -17.06 -3.34 19.49
C ILE A 70 -17.27 -4.74 20.09
N LYS A 71 -18.37 -4.92 20.83
CA LYS A 71 -18.70 -6.21 21.48
C LYS A 71 -19.20 -7.26 20.50
N VAL A 72 -19.63 -6.84 19.31
CA VAL A 72 -20.15 -7.71 18.25
C VAL A 72 -19.19 -7.83 17.06
N LEU A 73 -18.10 -7.04 17.05
CA LEU A 73 -17.05 -7.19 16.06
C LEU A 73 -16.23 -8.45 16.33
N ALA A 74 -16.04 -9.25 15.29
CA ALA A 74 -15.09 -10.36 15.35
C ALA A 74 -13.67 -9.81 15.14
N ASP A 75 -12.73 -10.22 16.00
CA ASP A 75 -11.32 -9.98 15.77
C ASP A 75 -10.90 -10.66 14.47
N PRO A 76 -10.38 -9.92 13.47
CA PRO A 76 -9.97 -10.52 12.19
C PRO A 76 -8.89 -11.61 12.33
N ALA A 77 -7.99 -11.46 13.31
CA ALA A 77 -6.94 -12.44 13.55
C ALA A 77 -7.54 -13.76 14.07
N GLU A 78 -8.52 -13.69 14.97
CA GLU A 78 -9.22 -14.86 15.50
C GLU A 78 -10.17 -15.46 14.46
N ALA A 79 -10.94 -14.63 13.76
CA ALA A 79 -11.86 -15.09 12.71
C ALA A 79 -11.18 -15.80 11.55
N MET A 80 -9.92 -15.44 11.26
CA MET A 80 -9.14 -15.98 10.14
C MET A 80 -7.93 -16.82 10.60
N LYS A 81 -7.89 -17.27 11.85
CA LYS A 81 -6.75 -18.02 12.40
C LYS A 81 -6.46 -19.31 11.67
N ASP A 82 -7.52 -19.98 11.23
CA ASP A 82 -7.44 -21.28 10.54
C ASP A 82 -7.25 -21.15 9.02
N PHE A 83 -7.19 -19.93 8.51
CA PHE A 83 -6.99 -19.72 7.07
C PHE A 83 -5.57 -20.09 6.66
N PRO A 84 -5.41 -20.80 5.53
CA PRO A 84 -4.09 -21.18 5.02
C PRO A 84 -3.23 -19.96 4.74
N ARG A 85 -1.98 -20.01 5.18
CA ARG A 85 -1.01 -18.95 4.99
C ARG A 85 0.03 -19.33 3.94
N ASP A 86 0.68 -18.33 3.37
CA ASP A 86 1.83 -18.51 2.50
C ASP A 86 3.15 -18.54 3.29
N ASN A 87 4.27 -18.67 2.58
CA ASN A 87 5.60 -18.74 3.19
C ASN A 87 6.02 -17.43 3.90
N ALA A 88 5.33 -16.33 3.65
CA ALA A 88 5.53 -15.04 4.32
C ALA A 88 4.58 -14.86 5.52
N GLY A 89 3.75 -15.85 5.85
CA GLY A 89 2.77 -15.80 6.94
C GLY A 89 1.50 -15.00 6.58
N ILE A 90 1.36 -14.53 5.34
CA ILE A 90 0.17 -13.81 4.87
C ILE A 90 -0.90 -14.82 4.45
N ILE A 91 -2.17 -14.51 4.69
CA ILE A 91 -3.29 -15.36 4.27
C ILE A 91 -3.20 -15.62 2.75
N ASN A 92 -3.22 -16.88 2.37
CA ASN A 92 -3.24 -17.29 0.98
C ASN A 92 -4.68 -17.36 0.46
N TRP A 93 -5.20 -16.21 0.04
CA TRP A 93 -6.59 -16.06 -0.41
C TRP A 93 -6.98 -16.98 -1.56
N VAL A 94 -6.04 -17.36 -2.41
CA VAL A 94 -6.29 -18.34 -3.49
C VAL A 94 -6.57 -19.73 -2.91
N LYS A 95 -5.81 -20.14 -1.89
CA LYS A 95 -6.08 -21.40 -1.19
C LYS A 95 -7.38 -21.36 -0.41
N VAL A 96 -7.68 -20.20 0.25
CA VAL A 96 -8.93 -20.00 0.97
C VAL A 96 -10.14 -20.24 0.06
N LEU A 97 -10.13 -19.68 -1.15
CA LEU A 97 -11.18 -19.91 -2.14
C LEU A 97 -11.23 -21.35 -2.67
N ASN A 98 -10.06 -21.91 -2.98
CA ASN A 98 -9.98 -23.27 -3.53
C ASN A 98 -10.35 -24.36 -2.51
N GLN A 99 -10.39 -24.02 -1.23
CA GLN A 99 -10.81 -24.90 -0.13
C GLN A 99 -12.22 -24.57 0.35
N ASP A 100 -12.95 -23.73 -0.38
CA ASP A 100 -14.33 -23.32 -0.08
C ASP A 100 -14.53 -22.77 1.35
N LEU A 101 -13.47 -22.15 1.92
CA LEU A 101 -13.53 -21.58 3.26
C LEU A 101 -14.31 -20.26 3.28
N ILE A 102 -14.46 -19.62 2.14
CA ILE A 102 -15.29 -18.43 1.92
C ILE A 102 -15.95 -18.51 0.55
N GLU A 103 -17.10 -17.88 0.42
CA GLU A 103 -17.86 -17.78 -0.81
C GLU A 103 -18.11 -16.31 -1.17
N PRO A 104 -17.28 -15.70 -2.04
CA PRO A 104 -17.51 -14.35 -2.51
C PRO A 104 -18.83 -14.22 -3.27
N ARG A 105 -19.55 -13.13 -3.01
CA ARG A 105 -20.85 -12.87 -3.65
C ARG A 105 -20.78 -11.65 -4.53
N GLN A 106 -21.43 -11.70 -5.70
CA GLN A 106 -21.49 -10.58 -6.62
C GLN A 106 -22.43 -9.49 -6.13
N SER A 107 -23.50 -9.86 -5.45
CA SER A 107 -24.52 -8.94 -4.93
C SER A 107 -24.64 -9.06 -3.41
N LEU A 108 -25.21 -8.02 -2.79
CA LEU A 108 -25.46 -7.99 -1.35
C LEU A 108 -26.36 -9.14 -0.89
N ASN A 109 -27.36 -9.48 -1.70
CA ASN A 109 -28.36 -10.51 -1.37
C ASN A 109 -27.92 -11.91 -1.78
N GLY A 110 -26.82 -12.07 -2.53
CA GLY A 110 -26.35 -13.36 -3.01
C GLY A 110 -27.19 -13.97 -4.13
N ASP A 111 -28.02 -13.18 -4.78
CA ASP A 111 -28.90 -13.60 -5.87
C ASP A 111 -28.18 -13.69 -7.24
N GLN A 112 -26.96 -13.21 -7.32
CA GLN A 112 -26.12 -13.25 -8.50
C GLN A 112 -24.93 -14.20 -8.30
N VAL A 113 -24.69 -15.02 -9.30
CA VAL A 113 -23.61 -16.02 -9.29
C VAL A 113 -22.33 -15.41 -9.85
N MET A 114 -21.20 -15.65 -9.17
CA MET A 114 -19.88 -15.30 -9.70
C MET A 114 -19.53 -16.20 -10.89
N PHE A 115 -18.90 -15.62 -11.92
CA PHE A 115 -18.45 -16.34 -13.12
C PHE A 115 -16.92 -16.27 -13.26
N PRO A 116 -16.16 -17.14 -12.56
CA PRO A 116 -14.73 -17.20 -12.74
C PRO A 116 -14.36 -17.64 -14.15
N VAL A 117 -13.45 -16.92 -14.79
CA VAL A 117 -12.92 -17.29 -16.11
C VAL A 117 -11.48 -17.76 -15.97
N ASP A 118 -11.14 -18.89 -16.58
CA ASP A 118 -9.85 -19.57 -16.43
C ASP A 118 -8.99 -19.41 -17.68
N PHE A 119 -8.33 -18.24 -17.80
CA PHE A 119 -7.30 -18.00 -18.80
C PHE A 119 -6.25 -17.01 -18.29
N ASP A 120 -5.04 -17.12 -18.82
CA ASP A 120 -3.90 -16.31 -18.44
C ASP A 120 -3.50 -15.33 -19.55
N ILE A 121 -3.13 -14.11 -19.16
CA ILE A 121 -2.42 -13.19 -20.05
C ILE A 121 -0.93 -13.21 -19.70
N ILE A 122 -0.09 -13.48 -20.69
CA ILE A 122 1.36 -13.40 -20.54
C ILE A 122 1.86 -12.10 -21.12
N PHE A 123 2.48 -11.26 -20.29
CA PHE A 123 3.16 -10.04 -20.69
C PHE A 123 4.65 -10.32 -20.85
N LYS A 124 5.18 -10.10 -22.06
CA LYS A 124 6.59 -10.38 -22.41
C LYS A 124 7.48 -9.13 -22.32
N ASN A 125 6.90 -7.93 -22.21
CA ASN A 125 7.67 -6.68 -22.10
C ASN A 125 8.09 -6.40 -20.66
N THR A 126 9.01 -7.19 -20.14
CA THR A 126 9.41 -7.20 -18.72
C THR A 126 10.90 -6.90 -18.50
N GLY A 127 11.59 -6.36 -19.53
CA GLY A 127 13.04 -6.11 -19.46
C GLY A 127 13.82 -7.41 -19.22
N SER A 128 14.67 -7.44 -18.20
CA SER A 128 15.45 -8.62 -17.81
C SER A 128 14.69 -9.59 -16.90
N MET A 129 13.53 -9.20 -16.35
CA MET A 129 12.73 -10.02 -15.45
C MET A 129 12.01 -11.15 -16.20
N PRO A 130 11.64 -12.24 -15.52
CA PRO A 130 10.71 -13.22 -16.06
C PRO A 130 9.43 -12.58 -16.57
N ASN A 131 8.76 -13.22 -17.52
CA ASN A 131 7.49 -12.73 -18.05
C ASN A 131 6.43 -12.70 -16.94
N VAL A 132 5.52 -11.72 -17.02
CA VAL A 132 4.41 -11.62 -16.08
C VAL A 132 3.26 -12.50 -16.53
N ARG A 133 2.74 -13.32 -15.61
CA ARG A 133 1.48 -14.03 -15.76
C ARG A 133 0.39 -13.30 -14.99
N PHE A 134 -0.66 -12.91 -15.69
CA PHE A 134 -1.89 -12.45 -15.08
C PHE A 134 -2.96 -13.55 -15.23
N PRO A 135 -3.28 -14.27 -14.16
CA PRO A 135 -4.32 -15.27 -14.17
C PRO A 135 -5.69 -14.62 -13.90
N HIS A 136 -6.65 -14.78 -14.81
CA HIS A 136 -7.99 -14.26 -14.58
C HIS A 136 -8.72 -15.01 -13.46
N LYS A 137 -8.56 -16.32 -13.36
CA LYS A 137 -9.31 -17.16 -12.41
C LYS A 137 -9.25 -16.65 -10.97
N PRO A 138 -8.08 -16.47 -10.31
CA PRO A 138 -8.03 -16.01 -8.94
C PRO A 138 -8.53 -14.57 -8.75
N HIS A 139 -8.63 -13.78 -9.82
CA HIS A 139 -9.22 -12.44 -9.77
C HIS A 139 -10.75 -12.49 -9.94
N THR A 140 -11.23 -13.29 -10.88
CA THR A 140 -12.67 -13.39 -11.18
C THR A 140 -13.44 -14.29 -10.21
N GLN A 141 -12.76 -14.97 -9.31
CA GLN A 141 -13.37 -15.57 -8.13
C GLN A 141 -13.77 -14.52 -7.07
N TRP A 142 -13.17 -13.32 -7.11
CA TRP A 142 -13.46 -12.21 -6.20
C TRP A 142 -14.23 -11.07 -6.86
N LEU A 143 -13.98 -10.81 -8.12
CA LEU A 143 -14.34 -9.60 -8.83
C LEU A 143 -15.08 -9.92 -10.11
N THR A 144 -16.02 -9.06 -10.47
CA THR A 144 -16.70 -9.13 -11.77
C THR A 144 -15.88 -8.47 -12.86
N CYS A 145 -16.22 -8.72 -14.12
CA CYS A 145 -15.56 -8.09 -15.28
C CYS A 145 -15.55 -6.55 -15.16
N ALA A 146 -16.65 -5.97 -14.69
CA ALA A 146 -16.82 -4.52 -14.58
C ALA A 146 -15.92 -3.86 -13.51
N ASN A 147 -15.39 -4.61 -12.55
CA ASN A 147 -14.44 -4.08 -11.59
C ASN A 147 -13.08 -3.70 -12.22
N CYS A 148 -12.77 -4.35 -13.36
CA CYS A 148 -11.49 -4.14 -14.06
C CYS A 148 -11.69 -3.46 -15.43
N HIS A 149 -12.75 -3.83 -16.17
CA HIS A 149 -12.97 -3.39 -17.54
C HIS A 149 -14.17 -2.43 -17.67
N PRO A 150 -14.07 -1.38 -18.48
CA PRO A 150 -12.86 -0.90 -19.16
C PRO A 150 -12.03 0.08 -18.31
N ALA A 151 -12.48 0.41 -17.08
CA ALA A 151 -11.98 1.55 -16.30
C ALA A 151 -10.50 1.44 -15.90
N ILE A 152 -10.05 0.25 -15.47
CA ILE A 152 -8.65 0.01 -15.08
C ILE A 152 -7.87 -0.55 -16.28
N PHE A 153 -8.48 -1.48 -17.00
CA PHE A 153 -7.88 -2.16 -18.15
C PHE A 153 -8.83 -2.18 -19.33
N LEU A 154 -8.37 -1.72 -20.47
CA LEU A 154 -9.06 -2.00 -21.73
C LEU A 154 -9.05 -3.53 -21.95
N PRO A 155 -10.17 -4.16 -22.38
CA PRO A 155 -10.24 -5.60 -22.59
C PRO A 155 -9.53 -6.03 -23.89
N GLN A 156 -8.29 -5.58 -24.02
CA GLN A 156 -7.44 -5.81 -25.20
C GLN A 156 -6.00 -6.03 -24.76
N LYS A 157 -5.44 -7.19 -25.09
CA LYS A 157 -4.03 -7.49 -24.84
C LYS A 157 -3.13 -6.47 -25.58
N GLY A 158 -2.21 -5.85 -24.83
CA GLY A 158 -1.32 -4.82 -25.35
C GLY A 158 -1.93 -3.42 -25.44
N GLY A 159 -3.24 -3.26 -25.19
CA GLY A 159 -3.91 -1.96 -25.21
C GLY A 159 -3.65 -1.08 -23.99
N ASN A 160 -2.96 -1.59 -22.97
CA ASN A 160 -2.71 -0.90 -21.72
C ASN A 160 -1.21 -0.67 -21.53
N PRO A 161 -0.73 0.57 -21.35
CA PRO A 161 0.69 0.88 -21.16
C PRO A 161 1.14 0.58 -19.72
N ILE A 162 1.11 -0.69 -19.33
CA ILE A 162 1.42 -1.16 -17.98
C ILE A 162 2.94 -1.13 -17.78
N THR A 163 3.39 -0.43 -16.73
CA THR A 163 4.79 -0.39 -16.30
C THR A 163 4.87 -0.57 -14.79
N MET A 164 6.02 -1.02 -14.27
CA MET A 164 6.22 -1.12 -12.82
C MET A 164 6.09 0.24 -12.12
N SER A 165 6.57 1.32 -12.73
CA SER A 165 6.41 2.66 -12.19
C SER A 165 4.94 3.04 -12.06
N ALA A 166 4.12 2.77 -13.07
CA ALA A 166 2.69 3.04 -13.03
C ALA A 166 1.97 2.19 -11.95
N ILE A 167 2.37 0.93 -11.80
CA ILE A 167 1.82 0.04 -10.77
C ILE A 167 2.13 0.58 -9.37
N ILE A 168 3.39 0.96 -9.10
CA ILE A 168 3.81 1.52 -7.81
C ILE A 168 3.08 2.83 -7.51
N GLN A 169 2.75 3.62 -8.54
CA GLN A 169 1.94 4.84 -8.43
C GLN A 169 0.44 4.57 -8.24
N GLY A 170 0.01 3.32 -8.12
CA GLY A 170 -1.39 2.95 -7.89
C GLY A 170 -2.25 2.88 -9.15
N LYS A 171 -1.65 2.71 -10.34
CA LYS A 171 -2.35 2.50 -11.61
C LYS A 171 -2.35 1.01 -11.97
N TYR A 172 -3.28 0.59 -12.83
CA TYR A 172 -3.40 -0.79 -13.30
C TYR A 172 -3.45 -1.79 -12.13
N CYS A 173 -2.56 -2.75 -12.07
CA CYS A 173 -2.47 -3.71 -10.97
C CYS A 173 -2.34 -3.02 -9.59
N GLY A 174 -1.72 -1.84 -9.54
CA GLY A 174 -1.54 -1.03 -8.33
C GLY A 174 -2.82 -0.38 -7.79
N VAL A 175 -3.95 -0.46 -8.51
CA VAL A 175 -5.26 -0.03 -7.97
C VAL A 175 -5.62 -0.86 -6.74
N CYS A 176 -5.30 -2.16 -6.76
CA CYS A 176 -5.58 -3.11 -5.68
C CYS A 176 -4.31 -3.59 -4.96
N HIS A 177 -3.26 -3.94 -5.74
CA HIS A 177 -2.01 -4.45 -5.18
C HIS A 177 -1.20 -3.35 -4.48
N GLY A 178 -1.00 -3.52 -3.18
CA GLY A 178 -0.42 -2.52 -2.30
C GLY A 178 -1.45 -1.71 -1.51
N LYS A 179 -2.75 -2.02 -1.67
CA LYS A 179 -3.86 -1.40 -0.91
C LYS A 179 -4.72 -2.47 -0.24
N VAL A 180 -5.37 -3.32 -1.04
CA VAL A 180 -6.27 -4.38 -0.56
C VAL A 180 -5.78 -5.78 -0.91
N ALA A 181 -4.75 -5.89 -1.73
CA ALA A 181 -4.07 -7.14 -2.08
C ALA A 181 -2.57 -7.00 -1.81
N PHE A 182 -1.84 -8.12 -1.84
CA PHE A 182 -0.40 -8.13 -1.56
C PHE A 182 0.35 -7.05 -2.35
N PRO A 183 1.32 -6.34 -1.73
CA PRO A 183 2.06 -5.27 -2.40
C PRO A 183 2.96 -5.82 -3.51
N PRO A 184 3.16 -5.09 -4.62
CA PRO A 184 4.06 -5.49 -5.70
C PRO A 184 5.51 -5.61 -5.24
N THR A 185 5.92 -4.70 -4.34
CA THR A 185 7.22 -4.73 -3.69
C THR A 185 7.34 -5.99 -2.82
N MET A 186 8.48 -6.67 -2.88
CA MET A 186 8.78 -7.93 -2.19
C MET A 186 7.96 -9.16 -2.66
N ASN A 187 7.11 -9.03 -3.67
CA ASN A 187 6.30 -10.11 -4.22
C ASN A 187 6.53 -10.32 -5.73
N CYS A 188 7.72 -9.96 -6.22
CA CYS A 188 8.06 -9.97 -7.65
C CYS A 188 7.72 -11.30 -8.34
N GLY A 189 8.09 -12.43 -7.74
CA GLY A 189 7.88 -13.76 -8.31
C GLY A 189 6.40 -14.21 -8.38
N ARG A 190 5.48 -13.53 -7.69
CA ARG A 190 4.05 -13.83 -7.82
C ARG A 190 3.49 -13.40 -9.18
N CYS A 191 4.04 -12.31 -9.74
CA CYS A 191 3.68 -11.81 -11.06
C CYS A 191 4.69 -12.26 -12.11
N HIS A 192 5.99 -12.04 -11.86
CA HIS A 192 7.10 -12.44 -12.75
C HIS A 192 7.40 -13.93 -12.59
N SER A 193 6.49 -14.79 -13.04
CA SER A 193 6.48 -16.22 -12.75
C SER A 193 6.71 -17.13 -13.98
N VAL A 194 6.76 -16.56 -15.20
CA VAL A 194 6.95 -17.33 -16.41
C VAL A 194 8.37 -17.10 -16.94
N PRO A 195 9.20 -18.15 -17.05
CA PRO A 195 10.54 -18.03 -17.59
C PRO A 195 10.54 -17.38 -18.98
N ARG A 196 11.57 -16.61 -19.26
CA ARG A 196 11.80 -16.09 -20.62
C ARG A 196 12.30 -17.22 -21.49
N GLU A 197 11.82 -17.27 -22.71
CA GLU A 197 12.42 -18.13 -23.72
C GLU A 197 13.88 -17.70 -23.89
N SER A 198 14.84 -18.60 -23.64
CA SER A 198 16.24 -18.33 -23.95
C SER A 198 16.34 -18.05 -25.47
N PRO A 199 17.04 -16.99 -25.90
CA PRO A 199 17.39 -16.89 -27.32
C PRO A 199 18.14 -18.16 -27.66
N GLY A 200 17.52 -19.01 -28.48
CA GLY A 200 18.15 -20.26 -28.87
C GLY A 200 19.54 -19.99 -29.42
N LEU A 201 20.53 -20.68 -28.89
CA LEU A 201 21.84 -20.83 -29.54
C LEU A 201 21.55 -21.48 -30.90
N ARG A 202 21.52 -20.66 -31.93
CA ARG A 202 21.54 -21.13 -33.31
C ARG A 202 22.99 -21.38 -33.71
#